data_4df5c1100b6f2027799a878b638846bc
#
_entry.id   4df5c1100b6f2027799a878b638846bc
#
_cell.length_a   1.000
_cell.length_b   1.000
_cell.length_c   1.000
_cell.angle_alpha   90.00
_cell.angle_beta   90.00
_cell.angle_gamma   90.00
#
_symmetry.space_group_name_H-M   'P 1'
#
loop_
_entity.id
_entity.type
_entity.pdbx_description
1 polymer ?
#
loop_
_entity_poly.entity_id
_entity_poly.type
_entity_poly.pdbx_seq_one_letter_code
_entity_poly.pdbx_strand_id
1 'polypeptide(L)'
;MKKLLSMLLAAAMLVSASAMAFAEGTSEKGTIVYGSSTEIGGDFAPSSWWTNNATDKMIRDLTNDYGVTVTNQGGEYVVNPTIAKNIESVVNPDGSKTFTVTINEGLTYNNGEEIKAADFLWAEVFACSKVAMDTGAKLTGHLTYVGGKDYYDGTATAVSGIRLIDDYTFSVTILADKIPYYYDLRYIQLLPFSLKYWLGEGVELKDDGEGCYIAGDFTKEGIEKQLEYARFNAGEDRVSAGPYNLVAFDKGSLQATLTINPNYAGNFEGQKPSIEKIVVTKTEDATWADALKTGAFNFYDTVTDGNQINTALDIIAEGGFDYVQFDRAGYGMLNFQCDFGPTQFEAVRHAVALLLDRNEFANTFCQGWGGVVNGMYGTGLWQYQEAEEWLEMTLNPYSYDPEAAVEELKADGWVYNADGSDYVDGSGEIRYKKVTEVEAGTYAHNVTLADGTILMPLIIEWSSSENNPVSELLNVMLAQGTQTAEAGMKINQNVMTFTELLNYYYRDASQGDKYAVPTYGMFNLASNFTPAYDQSYEWTLDPDMVAQGYNLNRLYNEAMDALTMNMVYGVDSSNTQLYMTYWKGFQMLWNELLPQIPLYSNIYITVYPDWLENYTQDSFWEFQQAILYATVAE
;
A
#
# COMPACT_ATOMS: atom_id res chain seq x y z
N MET A 1 43.23 -29.41 30.59
CA MET A 1 42.35 -28.30 30.99
C MET A 1 42.88 -26.92 30.55
N LYS A 2 44.11 -26.49 30.88
CA LYS A 2 44.61 -25.16 30.49
C LYS A 2 44.71 -24.92 28.97
N LYS A 3 45.01 -25.93 28.14
CA LYS A 3 45.05 -25.81 26.68
C LYS A 3 43.66 -25.78 26.02
N LEU A 4 42.67 -26.44 26.63
CA LEU A 4 41.27 -26.36 26.17
C LEU A 4 40.64 -24.99 26.50
N LEU A 5 40.98 -24.42 27.66
CA LEU A 5 40.51 -23.09 28.07
C LEU A 5 41.10 -21.97 27.19
N SER A 6 42.38 -22.12 26.78
CA SER A 6 43.01 -21.14 25.87
C SER A 6 42.50 -21.24 24.44
N MET A 7 42.08 -22.43 23.95
CA MET A 7 41.41 -22.57 22.64
C MET A 7 39.99 -22.02 22.66
N LEU A 8 39.24 -22.21 23.76
CA LEU A 8 37.92 -21.61 23.93
C LEU A 8 37.96 -20.07 24.04
N LEU A 9 38.97 -19.51 24.73
CA LEU A 9 39.18 -18.06 24.76
C LEU A 9 39.63 -17.49 23.40
N ALA A 10 40.49 -18.22 22.67
CA ALA A 10 40.88 -17.80 21.31
C ALA A 10 39.72 -17.90 20.30
N ALA A 11 38.86 -18.92 20.41
CA ALA A 11 37.64 -19.01 19.61
C ALA A 11 36.62 -17.92 19.97
N ALA A 12 36.45 -17.59 21.26
CA ALA A 12 35.62 -16.51 21.73
C ALA A 12 36.14 -15.11 21.29
N MET A 13 37.46 -14.92 21.26
CA MET A 13 38.09 -13.71 20.73
C MET A 13 38.01 -13.61 19.21
N LEU A 14 38.03 -14.72 18.48
CA LEU A 14 37.83 -14.73 17.02
C LEU A 14 36.37 -14.47 16.66
N VAL A 15 35.42 -14.97 17.44
CA VAL A 15 34.00 -14.67 17.27
C VAL A 15 33.69 -13.21 17.66
N SER A 16 34.33 -12.68 18.72
CA SER A 16 34.19 -11.28 19.09
C SER A 16 34.95 -10.32 18.14
N ALA A 17 36.07 -10.76 17.54
CA ALA A 17 36.76 -9.97 16.51
C ALA A 17 36.00 -9.96 15.16
N SER A 18 35.32 -11.05 14.81
CA SER A 18 34.40 -11.03 13.65
C SER A 18 33.15 -10.19 13.91
N ALA A 19 32.61 -10.21 15.14
CA ALA A 19 31.50 -9.32 15.52
C ALA A 19 31.92 -7.83 15.60
N MET A 20 33.18 -7.56 16.00
CA MET A 20 33.73 -6.19 15.98
C MET A 20 34.14 -5.73 14.56
N ALA A 21 34.56 -6.65 13.67
CA ALA A 21 34.85 -6.29 12.27
C ALA A 21 33.59 -5.89 11.48
N PHE A 22 32.41 -6.34 11.92
CA PHE A 22 31.13 -5.86 11.39
C PHE A 22 30.69 -4.51 11.97
N ALA A 23 31.22 -4.10 13.14
CA ALA A 23 30.95 -2.79 13.74
C ALA A 23 31.87 -1.66 13.22
N GLU A 24 33.00 -1.99 12.58
CA GLU A 24 33.91 -1.01 11.94
C GLU A 24 33.59 -0.76 10.44
N GLY A 25 32.55 -1.40 9.89
CA GLY A 25 32.13 -1.23 8.50
C GLY A 25 31.11 -0.10 8.23
N THR A 26 30.89 0.76 9.18
CA THR A 26 29.65 1.56 9.27
C THR A 26 29.65 2.90 8.59
N SER A 27 30.61 3.28 7.79
CA SER A 27 30.51 4.52 7.00
C SER A 27 31.64 4.70 5.98
N GLU A 28 32.03 3.67 5.28
CA GLU A 28 32.83 3.90 4.08
C GLU A 28 32.01 4.73 3.12
N LYS A 29 32.54 5.89 2.73
CA LYS A 29 32.01 6.74 1.67
C LYS A 29 31.77 5.86 0.43
N GLY A 30 30.52 5.87 -0.09
CA GLY A 30 30.11 5.00 -1.19
C GLY A 30 29.37 3.71 -0.77
N THR A 31 29.20 3.46 0.54
CA THR A 31 28.34 2.39 1.06
C THR A 31 27.13 2.96 1.77
N ILE A 32 25.94 2.59 1.32
CA ILE A 32 24.68 2.84 2.05
C ILE A 32 24.43 1.68 3.01
N VAL A 33 24.27 2.00 4.30
CA VAL A 33 23.75 1.09 5.31
C VAL A 33 22.34 1.54 5.65
N TYR A 34 21.35 0.88 5.06
CA TYR A 34 19.94 1.21 5.18
C TYR A 34 19.35 0.58 6.46
N GLY A 35 18.91 1.41 7.40
CA GLY A 35 18.22 0.99 8.61
C GLY A 35 16.72 0.80 8.32
N SER A 36 16.17 -0.39 8.58
CA SER A 36 14.75 -0.68 8.45
C SER A 36 14.13 -1.12 9.77
N SER A 37 13.02 -0.51 10.16
CA SER A 37 12.25 -0.95 11.32
C SER A 37 11.43 -2.22 11.04
N THR A 38 11.18 -2.53 9.77
CA THR A 38 10.55 -3.79 9.34
C THR A 38 11.61 -4.88 9.18
N GLU A 39 11.41 -6.01 9.83
CA GLU A 39 12.31 -7.17 9.75
C GLU A 39 12.34 -7.75 8.32
N ILE A 40 13.54 -8.14 7.85
CA ILE A 40 13.71 -8.84 6.58
C ILE A 40 13.18 -10.27 6.74
N GLY A 41 12.12 -10.59 5.98
CA GLY A 41 11.51 -11.93 5.99
C GLY A 41 12.33 -12.98 5.22
N GLY A 42 13.10 -12.52 4.23
CA GLY A 42 13.96 -13.34 3.37
C GLY A 42 13.25 -14.03 2.22
N ASP A 43 12.00 -13.68 1.93
CA ASP A 43 11.29 -14.12 0.74
C ASP A 43 11.48 -13.09 -0.38
N PHE A 44 12.43 -13.37 -1.26
CA PHE A 44 12.81 -12.49 -2.37
C PHE A 44 12.13 -12.89 -3.69
N ALA A 45 10.90 -13.44 -3.61
CA ALA A 45 10.09 -13.80 -4.76
C ALA A 45 9.69 -12.59 -5.60
N PRO A 46 9.39 -12.75 -6.91
CA PRO A 46 8.86 -11.68 -7.74
C PRO A 46 7.60 -11.06 -7.14
N SER A 47 7.51 -9.74 -7.16
CA SER A 47 6.34 -9.01 -6.66
C SER A 47 5.88 -9.48 -5.27
N SER A 48 4.61 -9.32 -4.95
CA SER A 48 4.03 -9.75 -3.66
C SER A 48 3.28 -11.07 -3.78
N TRP A 49 3.80 -12.01 -4.56
CA TRP A 49 3.08 -13.24 -4.87
C TRP A 49 2.75 -14.10 -3.64
N TRP A 50 3.63 -14.16 -2.65
CA TRP A 50 3.42 -14.95 -1.42
C TRP A 50 3.38 -14.10 -0.18
N THR A 51 4.24 -13.07 -0.10
CA THR A 51 4.38 -12.20 1.09
C THR A 51 4.33 -10.73 0.69
N ASN A 52 3.92 -9.89 1.63
CA ASN A 52 3.88 -8.43 1.45
C ASN A 52 4.71 -7.72 2.54
N ASN A 53 5.96 -8.16 2.72
CA ASN A 53 6.91 -7.52 3.62
C ASN A 53 7.56 -6.33 2.90
N ALA A 54 7.51 -5.13 3.51
CA ALA A 54 7.99 -3.89 2.88
C ALA A 54 9.51 -3.92 2.60
N THR A 55 10.31 -4.45 3.53
CA THR A 55 11.78 -4.53 3.37
C THR A 55 12.18 -5.57 2.32
N ASP A 56 11.51 -6.73 2.31
CA ASP A 56 11.72 -7.72 1.24
C ASP A 56 11.33 -7.15 -0.13
N LYS A 57 10.22 -6.36 -0.19
CA LYS A 57 9.80 -5.68 -1.43
C LYS A 57 10.89 -4.74 -1.93
N MET A 58 11.41 -3.87 -1.09
CA MET A 58 12.47 -2.92 -1.45
C MET A 58 13.73 -3.64 -1.98
N ILE A 59 14.16 -4.75 -1.33
CA ILE A 59 15.26 -5.58 -1.81
C ILE A 59 14.94 -6.23 -3.16
N ARG A 60 13.72 -6.75 -3.35
CA ARG A 60 13.28 -7.31 -4.64
C ARG A 60 13.33 -6.28 -5.75
N ASP A 61 12.84 -5.07 -5.48
CA ASP A 61 12.76 -4.00 -6.47
C ASP A 61 14.17 -3.45 -6.84
N LEU A 62 15.16 -3.52 -5.94
CA LEU A 62 16.57 -3.28 -6.26
C LEU A 62 17.19 -4.38 -7.16
N THR A 63 16.66 -5.58 -7.14
CA THR A 63 17.19 -6.73 -7.88
C THR A 63 16.41 -7.09 -9.14
N ASN A 64 15.22 -6.48 -9.35
CA ASN A 64 14.38 -6.71 -10.52
C ASN A 64 13.92 -5.38 -11.09
N ASP A 65 14.18 -5.19 -12.38
CA ASP A 65 13.77 -4.04 -13.16
C ASP A 65 13.44 -4.52 -14.58
N TYR A 66 13.52 -3.65 -15.57
CA TYR A 66 13.20 -3.92 -16.95
C TYR A 66 11.71 -4.13 -17.23
N GLY A 67 10.86 -3.47 -16.44
CA GLY A 67 9.44 -3.38 -16.77
C GLY A 67 9.24 -2.76 -18.16
N VAL A 68 8.32 -3.34 -18.96
CA VAL A 68 7.92 -2.81 -20.27
C VAL A 68 7.37 -1.39 -20.12
N THR A 69 6.59 -1.16 -19.07
CA THR A 69 6.21 0.15 -18.57
C THR A 69 6.63 0.29 -17.11
N VAL A 70 6.86 1.51 -16.68
CA VAL A 70 7.28 1.85 -15.32
C VAL A 70 6.52 3.09 -14.85
N THR A 71 6.60 3.43 -13.58
CA THR A 71 6.17 4.72 -13.06
C THR A 71 7.35 5.69 -13.06
N ASN A 72 7.11 6.93 -13.52
CA ASN A 72 8.08 8.02 -13.39
C ASN A 72 7.99 8.66 -12.00
N GLN A 73 8.88 9.62 -11.73
CA GLN A 73 8.79 10.49 -10.57
C GLN A 73 7.50 11.34 -10.70
N GLY A 74 6.55 11.18 -9.87
CA GLY A 74 5.21 11.78 -9.97
C GLY A 74 4.10 10.75 -10.21
N GLY A 75 4.46 9.48 -10.41
CA GLY A 75 3.51 8.37 -10.42
C GLY A 75 2.77 8.14 -11.74
N GLU A 76 3.22 8.73 -12.86
CA GLU A 76 2.65 8.43 -14.18
C GLU A 76 3.23 7.13 -14.75
N TYR A 77 2.37 6.31 -15.38
CA TYR A 77 2.83 5.15 -16.13
C TYR A 77 3.41 5.58 -17.48
N VAL A 78 4.65 5.23 -17.73
CA VAL A 78 5.39 5.56 -18.96
C VAL A 78 5.98 4.31 -19.59
N VAL A 79 6.15 4.33 -20.91
CA VAL A 79 6.85 3.26 -21.64
C VAL A 79 8.35 3.32 -21.29
N ASN A 80 8.95 2.17 -21.03
CA ASN A 80 10.38 2.04 -20.80
C ASN A 80 11.13 1.82 -22.13
N PRO A 81 11.78 2.85 -22.71
CA PRO A 81 12.46 2.71 -24.00
C PRO A 81 13.75 1.87 -23.93
N THR A 82 14.29 1.62 -22.74
CA THR A 82 15.41 0.68 -22.55
C THR A 82 14.94 -0.75 -22.88
N ILE A 83 13.68 -1.06 -22.65
CA ILE A 83 13.10 -2.40 -22.82
C ILE A 83 12.24 -2.47 -24.09
N ALA A 84 11.26 -1.59 -24.21
CA ALA A 84 10.28 -1.63 -25.29
C ALA A 84 10.79 -0.86 -26.52
N LYS A 85 11.07 -1.58 -27.60
CA LYS A 85 11.38 -1.02 -28.93
C LYS A 85 10.13 -0.47 -29.60
N ASN A 86 8.99 -1.16 -29.42
CA ASN A 86 7.69 -0.75 -29.94
C ASN A 86 6.56 -1.33 -29.08
N ILE A 87 5.49 -0.59 -28.92
CA ILE A 87 4.23 -1.04 -28.34
C ILE A 87 3.09 -0.62 -29.26
N GLU A 88 2.29 -1.57 -29.68
CA GLU A 88 1.05 -1.35 -30.43
C GLU A 88 -0.13 -1.82 -29.58
N SER A 89 -1.25 -1.14 -29.65
CA SER A 89 -2.48 -1.59 -29.01
C SER A 89 -3.69 -1.47 -29.92
N VAL A 90 -4.60 -2.42 -29.79
CA VAL A 90 -5.85 -2.44 -30.56
C VAL A 90 -7.00 -2.91 -29.66
N VAL A 91 -8.13 -2.19 -29.74
CA VAL A 91 -9.40 -2.66 -29.16
C VAL A 91 -10.04 -3.61 -30.19
N ASN A 92 -10.29 -4.83 -29.74
CA ASN A 92 -10.86 -5.89 -30.57
C ASN A 92 -12.39 -5.70 -30.76
N PRO A 93 -13.01 -6.36 -31.76
CA PRO A 93 -14.46 -6.27 -31.96
C PRO A 93 -15.33 -6.74 -30.80
N ASP A 94 -14.80 -7.59 -29.91
CA ASP A 94 -15.46 -8.07 -28.69
C ASP A 94 -15.28 -7.13 -27.49
N GLY A 95 -14.55 -6.01 -27.65
CA GLY A 95 -14.26 -5.03 -26.60
C GLY A 95 -12.99 -5.31 -25.82
N SER A 96 -12.36 -6.46 -25.97
CA SER A 96 -11.04 -6.72 -25.36
C SER A 96 -9.95 -5.82 -25.97
N LYS A 97 -8.82 -5.65 -25.27
CA LYS A 97 -7.69 -4.86 -25.79
C LYS A 97 -6.42 -5.69 -25.84
N THR A 98 -5.82 -5.76 -27.03
CA THR A 98 -4.52 -6.42 -27.24
C THR A 98 -3.40 -5.39 -27.25
N PHE A 99 -2.38 -5.63 -26.47
CA PHE A 99 -1.09 -4.94 -26.52
C PHE A 99 -0.07 -5.89 -27.16
N THR A 100 0.62 -5.42 -28.19
CA THR A 100 1.74 -6.12 -28.82
C THR A 100 3.02 -5.36 -28.50
N VAL A 101 3.96 -6.04 -27.87
CA VAL A 101 5.23 -5.49 -27.41
C VAL A 101 6.37 -6.13 -28.16
N THR A 102 7.25 -5.31 -28.74
CA THR A 102 8.56 -5.74 -29.26
C THR A 102 9.64 -5.17 -28.32
N ILE A 103 10.44 -6.05 -27.73
CA ILE A 103 11.54 -5.65 -26.82
C ILE A 103 12.85 -5.41 -27.60
N ASN A 104 13.78 -4.69 -26.97
CA ASN A 104 15.12 -4.52 -27.48
C ASN A 104 15.92 -5.82 -27.35
N GLU A 105 16.75 -6.11 -28.34
CA GLU A 105 17.69 -7.23 -28.35
C GLU A 105 18.92 -6.94 -27.47
N GLY A 106 19.58 -7.98 -26.96
CA GLY A 106 20.83 -7.88 -26.22
C GLY A 106 20.70 -7.47 -24.75
N LEU A 107 19.48 -7.43 -24.20
CA LEU A 107 19.26 -7.31 -22.76
C LEU A 107 19.69 -8.61 -22.06
N THR A 108 20.33 -8.51 -20.91
CA THR A 108 20.84 -9.67 -20.20
C THR A 108 20.51 -9.64 -18.71
N TYR A 109 20.38 -10.81 -18.12
CA TYR A 109 20.43 -10.99 -16.67
C TYR A 109 21.85 -10.73 -16.13
N ASN A 110 21.97 -10.69 -14.81
CA ASN A 110 23.26 -10.51 -14.13
C ASN A 110 24.28 -11.62 -14.44
N ASN A 111 23.83 -12.82 -14.79
CA ASN A 111 24.68 -13.96 -15.18
C ASN A 111 25.11 -13.93 -16.67
N GLY A 112 24.63 -12.93 -17.45
CA GLY A 112 24.92 -12.75 -18.85
C GLY A 112 24.00 -13.55 -19.81
N GLU A 113 23.02 -14.30 -19.31
CA GLU A 113 22.00 -14.92 -20.16
C GLU A 113 21.10 -13.85 -20.78
N GLU A 114 20.80 -13.99 -22.07
CA GLU A 114 19.97 -13.03 -22.80
C GLU A 114 18.50 -13.12 -22.37
N ILE A 115 17.88 -11.96 -22.19
CA ILE A 115 16.45 -11.82 -21.87
C ILE A 115 15.64 -11.83 -23.17
N LYS A 116 14.61 -12.66 -23.21
CA LYS A 116 13.72 -12.84 -24.36
C LYS A 116 12.26 -12.58 -24.00
N ALA A 117 11.40 -12.52 -25.01
CA ALA A 117 9.95 -12.32 -24.85
C ALA A 117 9.31 -13.35 -23.91
N ALA A 118 9.78 -14.59 -23.93
CA ALA A 118 9.28 -15.66 -23.07
C ALA A 118 9.49 -15.35 -21.57
N ASP A 119 10.56 -14.59 -21.21
CA ASP A 119 10.87 -14.24 -19.83
C ASP A 119 9.85 -13.26 -19.22
N PHE A 120 9.18 -12.46 -20.05
CA PHE A 120 8.11 -11.56 -19.62
C PHE A 120 6.75 -12.26 -19.49
N LEU A 121 6.55 -13.37 -20.19
CA LEU A 121 5.22 -14.00 -20.31
C LEU A 121 4.96 -15.16 -19.35
N TRP A 122 6.00 -15.94 -19.01
CA TRP A 122 5.76 -17.14 -18.21
C TRP A 122 5.16 -16.81 -16.83
N ALA A 123 5.55 -15.66 -16.26
CA ALA A 123 5.03 -15.19 -14.98
C ALA A 123 3.51 -14.93 -15.06
N GLU A 124 3.03 -14.40 -16.18
CA GLU A 124 1.61 -14.13 -16.42
C GLU A 124 0.82 -15.42 -16.65
N VAL A 125 1.39 -16.38 -17.40
CA VAL A 125 0.80 -17.72 -17.56
C VAL A 125 0.77 -18.46 -16.22
N PHE A 126 1.84 -18.35 -15.42
CA PHE A 126 1.88 -18.88 -14.05
C PHE A 126 0.77 -18.26 -13.20
N ALA A 127 0.59 -16.94 -13.28
CA ALA A 127 -0.46 -16.22 -12.55
C ALA A 127 -1.89 -16.60 -12.97
N CYS A 128 -2.07 -17.17 -14.16
CA CYS A 128 -3.33 -17.74 -14.63
C CYS A 128 -3.53 -19.22 -14.23
N SER A 129 -2.55 -19.86 -13.58
CA SER A 129 -2.59 -21.29 -13.35
C SER A 129 -3.09 -21.67 -11.95
N LYS A 130 -3.77 -22.81 -11.85
CA LYS A 130 -4.10 -23.41 -10.56
C LYS A 130 -2.84 -23.88 -9.81
N VAL A 131 -1.79 -24.27 -10.54
CA VAL A 131 -0.51 -24.68 -9.95
C VAL A 131 0.09 -23.56 -9.09
N ALA A 132 0.02 -22.31 -9.55
CA ALA A 132 0.46 -21.16 -8.75
C ALA A 132 -0.31 -21.06 -7.42
N MET A 133 -1.65 -21.19 -7.46
CA MET A 133 -2.48 -21.15 -6.25
C MET A 133 -2.17 -22.31 -5.29
N ASP A 134 -1.92 -23.50 -5.82
CA ASP A 134 -1.56 -24.68 -5.02
C ASP A 134 -0.19 -24.52 -4.30
N THR A 135 0.70 -23.63 -4.79
CA THR A 135 1.93 -23.23 -4.09
C THR A 135 1.70 -22.19 -2.99
N GLY A 136 0.47 -21.69 -2.83
CA GLY A 136 0.10 -20.63 -1.89
C GLY A 136 0.31 -19.21 -2.42
N ALA A 137 0.57 -19.04 -3.72
CA ALA A 137 0.65 -17.72 -4.35
C ALA A 137 -0.72 -17.04 -4.40
N LYS A 138 -0.75 -15.71 -4.24
CA LYS A 138 -1.96 -14.89 -4.27
C LYS A 138 -2.02 -14.12 -5.59
N LEU A 139 -2.38 -14.80 -6.67
CA LEU A 139 -2.34 -14.25 -8.03
C LEU A 139 -3.72 -14.26 -8.68
N THR A 140 -4.00 -13.27 -9.51
CA THR A 140 -5.31 -13.06 -10.14
C THR A 140 -5.22 -12.87 -11.67
N GLY A 141 -4.12 -13.30 -12.30
CA GLY A 141 -3.94 -13.18 -13.75
C GLY A 141 -5.07 -13.82 -14.56
N HIS A 142 -5.66 -14.89 -14.05
CA HIS A 142 -6.81 -15.57 -14.67
C HIS A 142 -8.08 -14.67 -14.76
N LEU A 143 -8.15 -13.58 -14.02
CA LEU A 143 -9.24 -12.59 -14.06
C LEU A 143 -8.91 -11.36 -14.92
N THR A 144 -7.74 -11.35 -15.55
CA THR A 144 -7.22 -10.21 -16.32
C THR A 144 -7.12 -10.52 -17.82
N TYR A 145 -6.60 -11.69 -18.15
CA TYR A 145 -6.30 -12.08 -19.53
C TYR A 145 -7.41 -12.91 -20.18
N VAL A 146 -7.65 -12.67 -21.46
CA VAL A 146 -8.57 -13.51 -22.26
C VAL A 146 -8.13 -14.97 -22.21
N GLY A 147 -9.07 -15.89 -21.94
CA GLY A 147 -8.79 -17.32 -21.76
C GLY A 147 -8.07 -17.70 -20.46
N GLY A 148 -7.74 -16.73 -19.60
CA GLY A 148 -7.10 -16.98 -18.31
C GLY A 148 -7.95 -17.85 -17.39
N LYS A 149 -9.25 -17.54 -17.30
CA LYS A 149 -10.18 -18.31 -16.47
C LYS A 149 -10.37 -19.75 -16.98
N ASP A 150 -10.45 -19.95 -18.29
CA ASP A 150 -10.59 -21.28 -18.88
C ASP A 150 -9.35 -22.15 -18.62
N TYR A 151 -8.16 -21.54 -18.69
CA TYR A 151 -6.90 -22.18 -18.32
C TYR A 151 -6.87 -22.54 -16.82
N TYR A 152 -7.27 -21.60 -15.95
CA TYR A 152 -7.38 -21.84 -14.51
C TYR A 152 -8.33 -22.98 -14.17
N ASP A 153 -9.50 -23.02 -14.78
CA ASP A 153 -10.53 -24.05 -14.56
C ASP A 153 -10.17 -25.40 -15.23
N GLY A 154 -9.10 -25.44 -16.05
CA GLY A 154 -8.65 -26.62 -16.78
C GLY A 154 -9.55 -26.99 -17.98
N THR A 155 -10.37 -26.04 -18.46
CA THR A 155 -11.20 -26.20 -19.67
C THR A 155 -10.44 -25.85 -20.95
N ALA A 156 -9.35 -25.10 -20.83
CA ALA A 156 -8.37 -24.82 -21.88
C ALA A 156 -6.97 -25.29 -21.49
N THR A 157 -6.14 -25.62 -22.48
CA THR A 157 -4.74 -26.05 -22.30
C THR A 157 -3.72 -24.91 -22.37
N ALA A 158 -4.16 -23.73 -22.81
CA ALA A 158 -3.34 -22.54 -22.97
C ALA A 158 -4.15 -21.28 -22.65
N VAL A 159 -3.46 -20.18 -22.31
CA VAL A 159 -4.05 -18.85 -22.11
C VAL A 159 -4.10 -18.15 -23.47
N SER A 160 -5.26 -18.11 -24.10
CA SER A 160 -5.42 -17.59 -25.48
C SER A 160 -5.08 -16.11 -25.64
N GLY A 161 -5.25 -15.33 -24.57
CA GLY A 161 -4.89 -13.90 -24.54
C GLY A 161 -3.41 -13.61 -24.31
N ILE A 162 -2.55 -14.63 -24.15
CA ILE A 162 -1.11 -14.46 -24.01
C ILE A 162 -0.43 -15.18 -25.16
N ARG A 163 0.39 -14.47 -25.98
CA ARG A 163 0.99 -15.00 -27.20
C ARG A 163 2.47 -14.70 -27.28
N LEU A 164 3.27 -15.72 -27.50
CA LEU A 164 4.69 -15.62 -27.84
C LEU A 164 4.83 -15.65 -29.36
N ILE A 165 5.10 -14.48 -29.97
CA ILE A 165 5.13 -14.31 -31.43
C ILE A 165 6.50 -14.72 -31.99
N ASP A 166 7.57 -14.21 -31.37
CA ASP A 166 8.96 -14.60 -31.65
C ASP A 166 9.83 -14.35 -30.41
N ASP A 167 11.17 -14.46 -30.54
CA ASP A 167 12.12 -14.30 -29.43
C ASP A 167 12.06 -12.93 -28.75
N TYR A 168 11.56 -11.90 -29.47
CA TYR A 168 11.55 -10.51 -28.99
C TYR A 168 10.18 -9.82 -29.08
N THR A 169 9.16 -10.55 -29.55
CA THR A 169 7.82 -10.01 -29.72
C THR A 169 6.79 -10.89 -29.04
N PHE A 170 5.91 -10.28 -28.28
CA PHE A 170 4.79 -10.95 -27.62
C PHE A 170 3.54 -10.07 -27.62
N SER A 171 2.39 -10.67 -27.29
CA SER A 171 1.19 -9.90 -27.02
C SER A 171 0.43 -10.43 -25.81
N VAL A 172 -0.30 -9.50 -25.15
CA VAL A 172 -1.27 -9.79 -24.09
C VAL A 172 -2.60 -9.16 -24.45
N THR A 173 -3.69 -9.87 -24.22
CA THR A 173 -5.06 -9.42 -24.49
C THR A 173 -5.85 -9.35 -23.18
N ILE A 174 -6.30 -8.17 -22.84
CA ILE A 174 -7.03 -7.85 -21.62
C ILE A 174 -8.52 -8.04 -21.88
N LEU A 175 -9.23 -8.60 -20.90
CA LEU A 175 -10.67 -8.82 -20.94
C LEU A 175 -11.46 -7.54 -21.24
N ALA A 176 -12.58 -7.68 -21.96
CA ALA A 176 -13.42 -6.55 -22.38
C ALA A 176 -14.06 -5.80 -21.20
N ASP A 177 -14.37 -6.49 -20.11
CA ASP A 177 -14.92 -5.87 -18.87
C ASP A 177 -13.89 -5.07 -18.08
N LYS A 178 -12.61 -5.12 -18.48
CA LYS A 178 -11.50 -4.34 -17.92
C LYS A 178 -11.10 -3.16 -18.82
N ILE A 179 -11.82 -2.91 -19.92
CA ILE A 179 -11.51 -1.88 -20.91
C ILE A 179 -12.78 -1.05 -21.20
N PRO A 180 -12.66 0.29 -21.36
CA PRO A 180 -11.43 1.08 -21.17
C PRO A 180 -10.98 1.09 -19.72
N TYR A 181 -9.70 1.34 -19.49
CA TYR A 181 -9.13 1.56 -18.17
C TYR A 181 -8.15 2.73 -18.25
N TYR A 182 -8.35 3.74 -17.40
CA TYR A 182 -7.53 4.96 -17.45
C TYR A 182 -6.03 4.68 -17.26
N TYR A 183 -5.70 3.70 -16.46
CA TYR A 183 -4.32 3.27 -16.22
C TYR A 183 -3.93 2.04 -17.02
N ASP A 184 -4.34 1.93 -18.28
CA ASP A 184 -4.21 0.70 -19.08
C ASP A 184 -2.74 0.27 -19.34
N LEU A 185 -1.78 1.20 -19.30
CA LEU A 185 -0.35 0.87 -19.33
C LEU A 185 0.09 -0.02 -18.15
N ARG A 186 -0.65 -0.02 -17.04
CA ARG A 186 -0.39 -0.93 -15.92
C ARG A 186 -0.54 -2.39 -16.31
N TYR A 187 -1.40 -2.72 -17.27
CA TYR A 187 -1.59 -4.10 -17.74
C TYR A 187 -0.35 -4.67 -18.44
N ILE A 188 0.55 -3.83 -18.88
CA ILE A 188 1.81 -4.22 -19.51
C ILE A 188 3.04 -3.79 -18.70
N GLN A 189 2.89 -3.56 -17.40
CA GLN A 189 4.02 -3.41 -16.47
C GLN A 189 4.64 -4.80 -16.18
N LEU A 190 5.03 -5.50 -17.25
CA LEU A 190 5.58 -6.84 -17.22
C LEU A 190 7.09 -6.77 -17.01
N LEU A 191 7.61 -7.58 -16.09
CA LEU A 191 9.03 -7.69 -15.79
C LEU A 191 9.56 -9.05 -16.27
N PRO A 192 10.82 -9.12 -16.70
CA PRO A 192 11.42 -10.39 -17.10
C PRO A 192 11.90 -11.17 -15.88
N PHE A 193 11.59 -12.45 -15.84
CA PHE A 193 12.13 -13.39 -14.87
C PHE A 193 12.63 -14.65 -15.60
N SER A 194 13.80 -15.16 -15.22
CA SER A 194 14.31 -16.40 -15.79
C SER A 194 13.46 -17.60 -15.38
N LEU A 195 12.64 -18.13 -16.29
CA LEU A 195 11.78 -19.29 -16.02
C LEU A 195 12.60 -20.46 -15.46
N LYS A 196 13.75 -20.74 -16.05
CA LYS A 196 14.65 -21.82 -15.63
C LYS A 196 15.11 -21.63 -14.17
N TYR A 197 15.46 -20.42 -13.77
CA TYR A 197 15.85 -20.13 -12.39
C TYR A 197 14.69 -20.30 -11.41
N TRP A 198 13.48 -19.85 -11.80
CA TRP A 198 12.33 -19.86 -10.89
C TRP A 198 11.62 -21.21 -10.79
N LEU A 199 11.41 -21.88 -11.93
CA LEU A 199 10.63 -23.12 -11.98
C LEU A 199 11.45 -24.38 -12.30
N GLY A 200 12.71 -24.22 -12.73
CA GLY A 200 13.63 -25.32 -13.04
C GLY A 200 13.72 -25.65 -14.53
N GLU A 201 14.71 -26.50 -14.87
CA GLU A 201 14.98 -26.91 -16.27
C GLU A 201 13.92 -27.88 -16.85
N GLY A 202 13.03 -28.40 -16.00
CA GLY A 202 11.99 -29.37 -16.42
C GLY A 202 10.77 -28.75 -17.07
N VAL A 203 10.69 -27.42 -17.14
CA VAL A 203 9.56 -26.66 -17.66
C VAL A 203 9.99 -25.60 -18.68
N GLU A 204 9.10 -25.27 -19.61
CA GLU A 204 9.35 -24.34 -20.71
C GLU A 204 8.06 -23.61 -21.08
N LEU A 205 8.12 -22.31 -21.36
CA LEU A 205 6.99 -21.59 -21.96
C LEU A 205 6.88 -21.93 -23.45
N LYS A 206 5.68 -22.28 -23.89
CA LYS A 206 5.34 -22.55 -25.31
C LYS A 206 4.09 -21.80 -25.72
N ASP A 207 4.00 -21.54 -27.04
CA ASP A 207 2.80 -21.10 -27.73
C ASP A 207 2.41 -22.20 -28.74
N ASP A 208 1.18 -22.70 -28.69
CA ASP A 208 0.69 -23.78 -29.57
C ASP A 208 -0.06 -23.26 -30.82
N GLY A 209 -0.06 -21.93 -31.02
CA GLY A 209 -0.81 -21.26 -32.06
C GLY A 209 -2.17 -20.75 -31.58
N GLU A 210 -2.68 -21.22 -30.45
CA GLU A 210 -3.92 -20.77 -29.81
C GLU A 210 -3.66 -19.94 -28.54
N GLY A 211 -2.53 -20.18 -27.86
CA GLY A 211 -2.15 -19.45 -26.63
C GLY A 211 -0.86 -19.96 -26.00
N CYS A 212 -0.39 -19.26 -24.96
CA CYS A 212 0.76 -19.65 -24.17
C CYS A 212 0.39 -20.60 -23.02
N TYR A 213 1.28 -21.57 -22.77
CA TYR A 213 1.21 -22.50 -21.65
C TYR A 213 2.61 -22.88 -21.16
N ILE A 214 2.72 -23.35 -19.92
CA ILE A 214 3.97 -23.88 -19.38
C ILE A 214 3.96 -25.39 -19.62
N ALA A 215 4.89 -25.85 -20.46
CA ALA A 215 5.09 -27.26 -20.82
C ALA A 215 6.07 -27.94 -19.85
N GLY A 216 6.04 -29.30 -19.80
CA GLY A 216 6.92 -30.10 -18.97
C GLY A 216 6.26 -30.56 -17.67
N ASP A 217 7.05 -30.76 -16.62
CA ASP A 217 6.54 -31.14 -15.28
C ASP A 217 6.03 -29.92 -14.50
N PHE A 218 5.03 -29.25 -15.08
CA PHE A 218 4.38 -28.08 -14.49
C PHE A 218 3.28 -28.52 -13.53
N THR A 219 3.70 -29.12 -12.43
CA THR A 219 2.87 -29.48 -11.28
C THR A 219 3.46 -28.85 -10.02
N LYS A 220 2.67 -28.75 -8.93
CA LYS A 220 3.20 -28.24 -7.66
C LYS A 220 4.46 -29.03 -7.26
N GLU A 221 4.38 -30.34 -7.25
CA GLU A 221 5.48 -31.24 -6.86
C GLU A 221 6.70 -31.11 -7.79
N GLY A 222 6.47 -30.88 -9.09
CA GLY A 222 7.54 -30.73 -10.09
C GLY A 222 8.36 -29.46 -9.92
N ILE A 223 7.72 -28.35 -9.50
CA ILE A 223 8.37 -27.04 -9.40
C ILE A 223 8.72 -26.62 -7.96
N GLU A 224 8.06 -27.18 -6.93
CA GLU A 224 8.09 -26.67 -5.54
C GLU A 224 9.53 -26.52 -5.00
N LYS A 225 10.38 -27.51 -5.22
CA LYS A 225 11.77 -27.48 -4.71
C LYS A 225 12.58 -26.33 -5.32
N GLN A 226 12.46 -26.12 -6.63
CA GLN A 226 13.20 -25.06 -7.31
C GLN A 226 12.61 -23.69 -6.96
N LEU A 227 11.30 -23.62 -6.89
CA LEU A 227 10.59 -22.40 -6.51
C LEU A 227 10.95 -21.95 -5.08
N GLU A 228 10.98 -22.88 -4.11
CA GLU A 228 11.40 -22.60 -2.75
C GLU A 228 12.86 -22.12 -2.71
N TYR A 229 13.75 -22.82 -3.44
CA TYR A 229 15.13 -22.39 -3.56
C TYR A 229 15.23 -20.96 -4.11
N ALA A 230 14.58 -20.65 -5.24
CA ALA A 230 14.66 -19.34 -5.87
C ALA A 230 14.08 -18.22 -5.00
N ARG A 231 13.02 -18.50 -4.24
CA ARG A 231 12.41 -17.52 -3.31
C ARG A 231 13.38 -17.07 -2.23
N PHE A 232 14.05 -18.02 -1.58
CA PHE A 232 14.87 -17.76 -0.38
C PHE A 232 16.37 -17.70 -0.66
N ASN A 233 16.77 -17.81 -1.94
CA ASN A 233 18.18 -17.72 -2.31
C ASN A 233 18.66 -16.26 -2.29
N ALA A 234 19.79 -16.05 -1.59
CA ALA A 234 20.55 -14.81 -1.58
C ALA A 234 22.02 -15.17 -1.75
N GLY A 235 22.55 -15.09 -2.96
CA GLY A 235 23.89 -15.50 -3.30
C GLY A 235 24.27 -15.16 -4.75
N GLU A 236 25.52 -15.43 -5.11
CA GLU A 236 26.08 -15.11 -6.43
C GLU A 236 25.39 -15.86 -7.59
N ASP A 237 24.72 -16.95 -7.30
CA ASP A 237 23.97 -17.75 -8.27
C ASP A 237 22.50 -17.31 -8.42
N ARG A 238 22.06 -16.26 -7.69
CA ARG A 238 20.75 -15.66 -7.91
C ARG A 238 20.70 -14.98 -9.26
N VAL A 239 19.74 -15.37 -10.10
CA VAL A 239 19.50 -14.75 -11.41
C VAL A 239 18.48 -13.62 -11.27
N SER A 240 18.89 -12.43 -11.68
CA SER A 240 18.07 -11.20 -11.58
C SER A 240 18.41 -10.20 -12.68
N ALA A 241 17.50 -9.25 -12.93
CA ALA A 241 17.60 -8.28 -14.02
C ALA A 241 17.62 -6.83 -13.53
N GLY A 242 17.83 -6.59 -12.25
CA GLY A 242 17.83 -5.25 -11.65
C GLY A 242 19.20 -4.59 -11.57
N PRO A 243 19.25 -3.36 -11.07
CA PRO A 243 20.48 -2.58 -10.91
C PRO A 243 21.46 -3.15 -9.89
N TYR A 244 20.98 -3.94 -8.95
CA TYR A 244 21.80 -4.57 -7.91
C TYR A 244 21.62 -6.09 -7.87
N ASN A 245 22.67 -6.78 -7.41
CA ASN A 245 22.68 -8.20 -7.10
C ASN A 245 22.53 -8.39 -5.59
N LEU A 246 21.61 -9.22 -5.13
CA LEU A 246 21.55 -9.67 -3.74
C LEU A 246 22.59 -10.77 -3.55
N VAL A 247 23.72 -10.41 -2.93
CA VAL A 247 24.87 -11.31 -2.80
C VAL A 247 24.94 -12.08 -1.49
N ALA A 248 24.23 -11.62 -0.46
CA ALA A 248 24.12 -12.32 0.82
C ALA A 248 22.88 -11.90 1.61
N PHE A 249 22.33 -12.84 2.37
CA PHE A 249 21.38 -12.59 3.45
C PHE A 249 21.72 -13.42 4.66
N ASP A 250 22.04 -12.77 5.77
CA ASP A 250 22.29 -13.42 7.06
C ASP A 250 21.01 -13.35 7.91
N LYS A 251 20.38 -14.52 8.10
CA LYS A 251 19.18 -14.66 8.93
C LYS A 251 19.42 -14.43 10.42
N GLY A 252 20.66 -14.56 10.89
CA GLY A 252 21.00 -14.37 12.30
C GLY A 252 21.10 -12.91 12.70
N SER A 253 21.65 -12.08 11.81
CA SER A 253 21.77 -10.63 11.99
C SER A 253 20.66 -9.84 11.29
N LEU A 254 19.78 -10.51 10.51
CA LEU A 254 18.75 -9.90 9.68
C LEU A 254 19.33 -8.82 8.74
N GLN A 255 20.46 -9.17 8.09
CA GLN A 255 21.19 -8.25 7.22
C GLN A 255 21.29 -8.79 5.80
N ALA A 256 20.94 -7.97 4.82
CA ALA A 256 21.10 -8.26 3.40
C ALA A 256 22.18 -7.37 2.78
N THR A 257 22.97 -7.92 1.86
CA THR A 257 24.02 -7.19 1.14
C THR A 257 23.76 -7.23 -0.34
N LEU A 258 23.79 -6.04 -0.97
CA LEU A 258 23.63 -5.87 -2.39
C LEU A 258 24.84 -5.14 -2.98
N THR A 259 25.20 -5.50 -4.22
CA THR A 259 26.27 -4.86 -4.99
C THR A 259 25.78 -4.55 -6.41
N ILE A 260 26.40 -3.59 -7.09
CA ILE A 260 26.01 -3.21 -8.47
C ILE A 260 26.01 -4.45 -9.38
N ASN A 261 24.98 -4.55 -10.22
CA ASN A 261 24.93 -5.46 -11.34
C ASN A 261 25.65 -4.82 -12.55
N PRO A 262 26.83 -5.30 -12.96
CA PRO A 262 27.59 -4.71 -14.07
C PRO A 262 26.91 -4.90 -15.44
N ASN A 263 25.98 -5.85 -15.54
CA ASN A 263 25.25 -6.14 -16.78
C ASN A 263 23.96 -5.32 -16.93
N TYR A 264 23.61 -4.52 -15.94
CA TYR A 264 22.41 -3.68 -15.99
C TYR A 264 22.53 -2.60 -17.07
N ALA A 265 21.57 -2.57 -18.00
CA ALA A 265 21.56 -1.65 -19.14
C ALA A 265 21.22 -0.20 -18.77
N GLY A 266 20.53 -0.02 -17.64
CA GLY A 266 19.98 1.25 -17.17
C GLY A 266 18.45 1.19 -17.04
N ASN A 267 17.85 2.14 -16.30
CA ASN A 267 16.42 2.28 -16.15
C ASN A 267 15.77 2.88 -17.43
N PHE A 268 14.52 3.33 -17.35
CA PHE A 268 13.79 3.92 -18.49
C PHE A 268 14.42 5.22 -19.04
N GLU A 269 15.28 5.89 -18.30
CA GLU A 269 16.08 7.04 -18.74
C GLU A 269 17.54 6.66 -19.07
N GLY A 270 17.89 5.39 -19.01
CA GLY A 270 19.25 4.88 -19.20
C GLY A 270 20.16 5.09 -17.99
N GLN A 271 19.61 5.50 -16.84
CA GLN A 271 20.37 5.74 -15.62
C GLN A 271 20.85 4.43 -15.00
N LYS A 272 22.11 4.40 -14.57
CA LYS A 272 22.76 3.28 -13.89
C LYS A 272 23.18 3.66 -12.48
N PRO A 273 23.23 2.71 -11.53
CA PRO A 273 23.65 3.00 -10.16
C PRO A 273 25.14 3.36 -10.09
N SER A 274 25.48 4.26 -9.17
CA SER A 274 26.87 4.64 -8.85
C SER A 274 27.28 4.22 -7.44
N ILE A 275 26.34 3.95 -6.56
CA ILE A 275 26.60 3.49 -5.18
C ILE A 275 26.96 2.01 -5.22
N GLU A 276 28.22 1.70 -4.88
CA GLU A 276 28.78 0.35 -5.08
C GLU A 276 28.13 -0.72 -4.22
N LYS A 277 27.70 -0.37 -3.00
CA LYS A 277 27.20 -1.32 -2.02
C LYS A 277 26.04 -0.76 -1.21
N ILE A 278 25.02 -1.60 -1.03
CA ILE A 278 23.89 -1.35 -0.13
C ILE A 278 23.86 -2.51 0.88
N VAL A 279 23.80 -2.17 2.15
CA VAL A 279 23.57 -3.11 3.25
C VAL A 279 22.25 -2.73 3.90
N VAL A 280 21.29 -3.65 3.90
CA VAL A 280 20.01 -3.46 4.59
C VAL A 280 20.08 -4.15 5.94
N THR A 281 19.77 -3.43 7.01
CA THR A 281 19.85 -3.96 8.37
C THR A 281 18.61 -3.61 9.19
N LYS A 282 18.23 -4.49 10.13
CA LYS A 282 17.15 -4.23 11.07
C LYS A 282 17.56 -3.16 12.08
N THR A 283 16.68 -2.23 12.36
CA THR A 283 16.76 -1.28 13.48
C THR A 283 15.47 -1.27 14.28
N GLU A 284 15.46 -0.67 15.46
CA GLU A 284 14.27 -0.56 16.30
C GLU A 284 13.78 0.90 16.34
N ASP A 285 12.47 1.10 16.19
CA ASP A 285 11.84 2.43 16.19
C ASP A 285 12.15 3.25 17.45
N ALA A 286 12.30 2.60 18.59
CA ALA A 286 12.60 3.27 19.85
C ALA A 286 14.05 3.80 19.95
N THR A 287 14.98 3.29 19.14
CA THR A 287 16.43 3.57 19.27
C THR A 287 17.08 3.97 17.93
N TRP A 288 16.31 4.20 16.88
CA TRP A 288 16.84 4.50 15.56
C TRP A 288 17.76 5.74 15.56
N ALA A 289 17.39 6.79 16.32
CA ALA A 289 18.17 8.02 16.40
C ALA A 289 19.56 7.80 17.00
N ASP A 290 19.68 7.03 18.07
CA ASP A 290 20.95 6.66 18.67
C ASP A 290 21.77 5.73 17.76
N ALA A 291 21.10 4.82 17.08
CA ALA A 291 21.74 3.91 16.12
C ALA A 291 22.29 4.68 14.89
N LEU A 292 21.57 5.70 14.39
CA LEU A 292 22.04 6.59 13.34
C LEU A 292 23.26 7.40 13.81
N LYS A 293 23.20 8.04 14.98
CA LYS A 293 24.31 8.81 15.58
C LYS A 293 25.57 7.98 15.83
N THR A 294 25.41 6.72 16.19
CA THR A 294 26.53 5.81 16.45
C THR A 294 27.06 5.12 15.19
N GLY A 295 26.44 5.36 14.02
CA GLY A 295 26.86 4.80 12.75
C GLY A 295 26.52 3.32 12.57
N ALA A 296 25.52 2.79 13.28
CA ALA A 296 25.01 1.45 13.05
C ALA A 296 24.35 1.33 11.66
N PHE A 297 23.82 2.43 11.17
CA PHE A 297 23.42 2.65 9.78
C PHE A 297 23.61 4.14 9.43
N ASN A 298 23.56 4.49 8.14
CA ASN A 298 23.74 5.86 7.65
C ASN A 298 22.58 6.36 6.76
N PHE A 299 21.56 5.54 6.57
CA PHE A 299 20.38 5.87 5.76
C PHE A 299 19.12 5.40 6.50
N TYR A 300 18.18 6.30 6.73
CA TYR A 300 16.91 5.98 7.40
C TYR A 300 15.75 6.56 6.61
N ASP A 301 14.98 5.68 6.00
CA ASP A 301 13.90 6.04 5.08
C ASP A 301 12.59 6.33 5.83
N THR A 302 11.87 7.31 5.32
CA THR A 302 10.46 7.58 5.62
C THR A 302 10.17 7.77 7.11
N VAL A 303 10.75 8.82 7.71
CA VAL A 303 10.36 9.33 9.04
C VAL A 303 9.03 10.07 8.90
N THR A 304 8.01 9.66 9.65
CA THR A 304 6.61 10.10 9.45
C THR A 304 6.01 10.87 10.62
N ASP A 305 6.52 10.69 11.83
CA ASP A 305 6.05 11.36 13.05
C ASP A 305 6.76 12.69 13.25
N GLY A 306 6.01 13.75 13.55
CA GLY A 306 6.56 15.10 13.67
C GLY A 306 7.65 15.25 14.73
N ASN A 307 7.57 14.53 15.87
CA ASN A 307 8.61 14.57 16.89
C ASN A 307 9.87 13.83 16.44
N GLN A 308 9.68 12.70 15.69
CA GLN A 308 10.81 11.98 15.11
C GLN A 308 11.49 12.80 14.00
N ILE A 309 10.72 13.54 13.19
CA ILE A 309 11.26 14.48 12.20
C ILE A 309 12.10 15.56 12.89
N ASN A 310 11.59 16.18 13.94
CA ASN A 310 12.36 17.17 14.70
C ASN A 310 13.65 16.57 15.30
N THR A 311 13.59 15.33 15.80
CA THR A 311 14.78 14.60 16.28
C THR A 311 15.77 14.35 15.14
N ALA A 312 15.31 13.98 13.94
CA ALA A 312 16.16 13.83 12.77
C ALA A 312 16.87 15.14 12.40
N LEU A 313 16.14 16.26 12.39
CA LEU A 313 16.70 17.58 12.10
C LEU A 313 17.76 18.02 13.12
N ASP A 314 17.58 17.69 14.40
CA ASP A 314 18.59 17.92 15.43
C ASP A 314 19.87 17.12 15.13
N ILE A 315 19.75 15.87 14.68
CA ILE A 315 20.90 15.04 14.26
C ILE A 315 21.60 15.65 13.04
N ILE A 316 20.83 16.06 12.04
CA ILE A 316 21.34 16.68 10.81
C ILE A 316 22.09 17.98 11.13
N ALA A 317 21.60 18.78 12.09
CA ALA A 317 22.26 20.00 12.53
C ALA A 317 23.63 19.75 13.21
N GLU A 318 23.86 18.57 13.77
CA GLU A 318 25.18 18.14 14.29
C GLU A 318 26.19 17.86 13.17
N GLY A 319 25.74 17.67 11.91
CA GLY A 319 26.52 17.38 10.71
C GLY A 319 26.65 15.90 10.39
N GLY A 320 27.10 15.60 9.14
CA GLY A 320 27.30 14.25 8.64
C GLY A 320 26.08 13.65 7.95
N PHE A 321 24.93 14.32 7.99
CA PHE A 321 23.69 13.89 7.35
C PHE A 321 23.00 15.06 6.65
N ASP A 322 22.18 14.73 5.65
CA ASP A 322 21.25 15.59 4.95
C ASP A 322 19.89 14.89 4.87
N TYR A 323 18.88 15.52 4.29
CA TYR A 323 17.56 14.93 4.15
C TYR A 323 16.85 15.38 2.87
N VAL A 324 15.92 14.57 2.42
CA VAL A 324 14.88 14.95 1.45
C VAL A 324 13.53 14.91 2.15
N GLN A 325 12.65 15.86 1.82
CA GLN A 325 11.27 15.86 2.26
C GLN A 325 10.32 15.68 1.09
N PHE A 326 9.18 15.02 1.33
CA PHE A 326 8.15 14.81 0.32
C PHE A 326 6.77 14.65 0.94
N ASP A 327 5.76 15.02 0.16
CA ASP A 327 4.37 14.93 0.57
C ASP A 327 3.87 13.49 0.52
N ARG A 328 3.08 13.11 1.51
CA ARG A 328 2.43 11.81 1.56
C ARG A 328 1.35 11.67 0.48
N ALA A 329 1.36 10.59 -0.28
CA ALA A 329 0.25 10.21 -1.15
C ALA A 329 -0.84 9.46 -0.38
N GLY A 330 -1.31 10.03 0.74
CA GLY A 330 -2.30 9.42 1.59
C GLY A 330 -2.64 10.27 2.80
N TYR A 331 -3.41 9.73 3.74
CA TYR A 331 -3.87 10.45 4.93
C TYR A 331 -4.17 9.50 6.10
N GLY A 332 -4.12 10.07 7.31
CA GLY A 332 -4.68 9.45 8.51
C GLY A 332 -6.15 9.83 8.66
N MET A 333 -7.00 8.92 9.18
CA MET A 333 -8.44 9.11 9.19
C MET A 333 -9.14 8.46 10.39
N LEU A 334 -10.32 9.00 10.71
CA LEU A 334 -11.37 8.24 11.37
C LEU A 334 -12.23 7.59 10.30
N ASN A 335 -12.41 6.29 10.39
CA ASN A 335 -13.14 5.47 9.43
C ASN A 335 -14.44 4.98 10.06
N PHE A 336 -15.57 5.06 9.33
CA PHE A 336 -16.88 4.67 9.83
C PHE A 336 -17.38 3.39 9.16
N GLN A 337 -18.13 2.58 9.92
CA GLN A 337 -19.03 1.55 9.40
C GLN A 337 -20.38 2.19 9.16
N CYS A 338 -20.72 2.44 7.88
CA CYS A 338 -21.91 3.19 7.49
C CYS A 338 -23.20 2.32 7.46
N ASP A 339 -23.15 1.09 7.95
CA ASP A 339 -24.26 0.16 8.06
C ASP A 339 -24.58 -0.25 9.52
N PHE A 340 -23.94 0.39 10.52
CA PHE A 340 -24.04 -0.09 11.90
C PHE A 340 -24.13 1.02 12.94
N GLY A 341 -25.11 0.89 13.85
CA GLY A 341 -25.29 1.80 14.98
C GLY A 341 -25.46 3.27 14.56
N PRO A 342 -25.09 4.25 15.40
CA PRO A 342 -25.25 5.66 15.07
C PRO A 342 -24.48 6.11 13.85
N THR A 343 -23.36 5.49 13.52
CA THR A 343 -22.49 5.90 12.40
C THR A 343 -23.08 5.60 11.01
N GLN A 344 -24.19 4.86 10.94
CA GLN A 344 -24.94 4.71 9.69
C GLN A 344 -25.58 6.02 9.24
N PHE A 345 -25.86 6.95 10.17
CA PHE A 345 -26.48 8.24 9.88
C PHE A 345 -25.43 9.28 9.52
N GLU A 346 -25.65 9.96 8.40
CA GLU A 346 -24.74 10.99 7.88
C GLU A 346 -24.54 12.14 8.88
N ALA A 347 -25.65 12.64 9.46
CA ALA A 347 -25.60 13.69 10.47
C ALA A 347 -24.72 13.34 11.69
N VAL A 348 -24.60 12.06 12.05
CA VAL A 348 -23.71 11.63 13.13
C VAL A 348 -22.25 11.72 12.70
N ARG A 349 -21.92 11.34 11.45
CA ARG A 349 -20.55 11.45 10.92
C ARG A 349 -20.13 12.91 10.80
N HIS A 350 -21.04 13.78 10.31
CA HIS A 350 -20.85 15.24 10.27
C HIS A 350 -20.65 15.82 11.67
N ALA A 351 -21.49 15.42 12.64
CA ALA A 351 -21.36 15.88 14.02
C ALA A 351 -20.01 15.48 14.63
N VAL A 352 -19.52 14.27 14.40
CA VAL A 352 -18.18 13.85 14.86
C VAL A 352 -17.10 14.74 14.25
N ALA A 353 -17.18 15.08 12.95
CA ALA A 353 -16.23 15.97 12.29
C ALA A 353 -16.26 17.40 12.86
N LEU A 354 -17.45 17.94 13.11
CA LEU A 354 -17.65 19.28 13.67
C LEU A 354 -17.24 19.38 15.16
N LEU A 355 -17.25 18.26 15.90
CA LEU A 355 -16.83 18.20 17.31
C LEU A 355 -15.32 18.01 17.48
N LEU A 356 -14.56 17.78 16.42
CA LEU A 356 -13.11 17.61 16.45
C LEU A 356 -12.42 18.82 15.81
N ASP A 357 -11.60 19.56 16.57
CA ASP A 357 -10.70 20.53 15.97
C ASP A 357 -9.57 19.82 15.24
N ARG A 358 -9.80 19.53 13.94
CA ARG A 358 -8.84 18.82 13.08
C ARG A 358 -7.57 19.62 12.82
N ASN A 359 -7.65 20.96 12.84
CA ASN A 359 -6.47 21.80 12.67
C ASN A 359 -5.56 21.72 13.89
N GLU A 360 -6.12 21.79 15.10
CA GLU A 360 -5.35 21.62 16.34
C GLU A 360 -4.83 20.17 16.44
N PHE A 361 -5.62 19.18 16.03
CA PHE A 361 -5.19 17.78 15.96
C PHE A 361 -3.97 17.61 15.03
N ALA A 362 -4.05 18.10 13.80
CA ALA A 362 -2.98 17.99 12.81
C ALA A 362 -1.73 18.76 13.27
N ASN A 363 -1.88 19.98 13.81
CA ASN A 363 -0.78 20.75 14.35
C ASN A 363 -0.08 20.02 15.51
N THR A 364 -0.85 19.39 16.39
CA THR A 364 -0.30 18.65 17.55
C THR A 364 0.41 17.37 17.11
N PHE A 365 -0.19 16.60 16.19
CA PHE A 365 0.38 15.34 15.72
C PHE A 365 1.54 15.56 14.75
N CYS A 366 1.34 16.37 13.71
CA CYS A 366 2.35 16.61 12.67
C CYS A 366 3.44 17.60 13.09
N GLN A 367 3.29 18.36 14.16
CA GLN A 367 4.28 19.36 14.62
C GLN A 367 4.72 20.37 13.53
N GLY A 368 3.78 20.72 12.62
CA GLY A 368 4.06 21.57 11.46
C GLY A 368 4.48 20.81 10.19
N TRP A 369 4.63 19.48 10.27
CA TRP A 369 4.98 18.61 9.14
C TRP A 369 3.74 17.96 8.54
N GLY A 370 2.79 18.77 8.11
CA GLY A 370 1.56 18.33 7.49
C GLY A 370 0.36 19.17 7.85
N GLY A 371 -0.78 18.87 7.28
CA GLY A 371 -2.03 19.60 7.45
C GLY A 371 -3.27 18.75 7.22
N VAL A 372 -4.43 19.35 7.45
CA VAL A 372 -5.73 18.73 7.21
C VAL A 372 -5.99 18.64 5.72
N VAL A 373 -6.54 17.51 5.27
CA VAL A 373 -7.15 17.36 3.94
C VAL A 373 -8.66 17.14 4.09
N ASN A 374 -9.44 17.51 3.07
CA ASN A 374 -10.90 17.51 3.14
C ASN A 374 -11.56 16.47 2.22
N GLY A 375 -10.78 15.59 1.62
CA GLY A 375 -11.27 14.56 0.72
C GLY A 375 -10.44 13.28 0.80
N MET A 376 -10.75 12.32 -0.05
CA MET A 376 -10.03 11.06 -0.16
C MET A 376 -8.78 11.23 -1.04
N TYR A 377 -7.81 11.98 -0.55
CA TYR A 377 -6.53 12.25 -1.22
C TYR A 377 -5.42 12.58 -0.21
N GLY A 378 -4.17 12.40 -0.63
CA GLY A 378 -2.99 12.94 0.03
C GLY A 378 -2.38 14.07 -0.81
N THR A 379 -1.58 14.93 -0.17
CA THR A 379 -0.96 16.09 -0.83
C THR A 379 0.11 15.70 -1.87
N GLY A 380 0.65 14.48 -1.79
CA GLY A 380 1.59 13.93 -2.78
C GLY A 380 0.95 13.42 -4.08
N LEU A 381 -0.40 13.46 -4.22
CA LEU A 381 -1.07 13.06 -5.46
C LEU A 381 -1.07 14.17 -6.51
N TRP A 382 -0.79 13.83 -7.78
CA TRP A 382 -0.84 14.81 -8.87
C TRP A 382 -2.26 15.40 -9.07
N GLN A 383 -3.30 14.62 -8.79
CA GLN A 383 -4.69 15.09 -8.83
C GLN A 383 -4.94 16.22 -7.82
N TYR A 384 -4.36 16.11 -6.62
CA TYR A 384 -4.42 17.17 -5.62
C TYR A 384 -3.70 18.42 -6.13
N GLN A 385 -2.47 18.28 -6.62
CA GLN A 385 -1.66 19.41 -7.09
C GLN A 385 -2.35 20.17 -8.25
N GLU A 386 -3.04 19.44 -9.15
CA GLU A 386 -3.80 20.06 -10.24
C GLU A 386 -5.10 20.74 -9.75
N ALA A 387 -5.68 20.26 -8.66
CA ALA A 387 -7.02 20.68 -8.20
C ALA A 387 -7.02 21.43 -6.86
N GLU A 388 -5.88 21.75 -6.25
CA GLU A 388 -5.75 22.30 -4.90
C GLU A 388 -6.68 23.49 -4.63
N GLU A 389 -6.60 24.54 -5.44
CA GLU A 389 -7.45 25.74 -5.29
C GLU A 389 -8.95 25.39 -5.40
N TRP A 390 -9.31 24.47 -6.30
CA TRP A 390 -10.68 24.03 -6.47
C TRP A 390 -11.18 23.23 -5.26
N LEU A 391 -10.36 22.36 -4.68
CA LEU A 391 -10.69 21.57 -3.48
C LEU A 391 -10.94 22.48 -2.28
N GLU A 392 -10.04 23.45 -2.05
CA GLU A 392 -10.18 24.43 -0.96
C GLU A 392 -11.45 25.26 -1.04
N MET A 393 -11.85 25.66 -2.27
CA MET A 393 -13.07 26.46 -2.48
C MET A 393 -14.36 25.64 -2.45
N THR A 394 -14.29 24.33 -2.70
CA THR A 394 -15.47 23.51 -2.98
C THR A 394 -15.84 22.56 -1.85
N LEU A 395 -14.84 21.89 -1.25
CA LEU A 395 -15.12 20.90 -0.23
C LEU A 395 -15.44 21.56 1.12
N ASN A 396 -16.41 20.96 1.84
CA ASN A 396 -16.72 21.39 3.20
C ASN A 396 -15.54 21.05 4.12
N PRO A 397 -14.93 22.06 4.76
CA PRO A 397 -13.80 21.81 5.68
C PRO A 397 -14.25 21.22 7.02
N TYR A 398 -15.55 21.11 7.31
CA TYR A 398 -16.07 20.67 8.62
C TYR A 398 -15.26 21.28 9.78
N SER A 399 -15.13 22.60 9.75
CA SER A 399 -14.42 23.37 10.79
C SER A 399 -15.05 23.13 12.15
N TYR A 400 -14.25 23.10 13.20
CA TYR A 400 -14.71 22.89 14.57
C TYR A 400 -15.87 23.85 14.92
N ASP A 401 -17.05 23.28 15.11
CA ASP A 401 -18.30 24.01 15.44
C ASP A 401 -19.27 23.08 16.20
N PRO A 402 -19.14 23.00 17.54
CA PRO A 402 -20.04 22.18 18.36
C PRO A 402 -21.52 22.60 18.28
N GLU A 403 -21.82 23.87 18.02
CA GLU A 403 -23.20 24.32 17.87
C GLU A 403 -23.82 23.76 16.58
N ALA A 404 -23.09 23.84 15.47
CA ALA A 404 -23.50 23.23 14.19
C ALA A 404 -23.66 21.70 14.33
N ALA A 405 -22.79 21.02 15.05
CA ALA A 405 -22.91 19.58 15.33
C ALA A 405 -24.25 19.23 16.02
N VAL A 406 -24.66 20.04 17.00
CA VAL A 406 -25.94 19.85 17.70
C VAL A 406 -27.11 20.11 16.78
N GLU A 407 -27.07 21.11 15.92
CA GLU A 407 -28.15 21.40 14.95
C GLU A 407 -28.28 20.29 13.88
N GLU A 408 -27.19 19.73 13.38
CA GLU A 408 -27.18 18.57 12.49
C GLU A 408 -27.87 17.35 13.16
N LEU A 409 -27.50 17.03 14.39
CA LEU A 409 -28.10 15.94 15.15
C LEU A 409 -29.59 16.16 15.38
N LYS A 410 -30.02 17.38 15.72
CA LYS A 410 -31.43 17.71 15.92
C LYS A 410 -32.23 17.60 14.64
N ALA A 411 -31.70 18.09 13.52
CA ALA A 411 -32.32 18.01 12.22
C ALA A 411 -32.55 16.55 11.77
N ASP A 412 -31.63 15.65 12.12
CA ASP A 412 -31.74 14.21 11.86
C ASP A 412 -32.57 13.43 12.90
N GLY A 413 -33.14 14.09 13.91
CA GLY A 413 -34.07 13.49 14.85
C GLY A 413 -33.45 12.89 16.12
N TRP A 414 -32.21 13.26 16.48
CA TRP A 414 -31.57 12.92 17.76
C TRP A 414 -32.06 13.85 18.87
N VAL A 415 -33.35 13.74 19.20
CA VAL A 415 -34.08 14.70 20.05
C VAL A 415 -34.81 14.06 21.23
N TYR A 416 -34.52 12.79 21.56
CA TYR A 416 -35.16 12.07 22.63
C TYR A 416 -34.22 11.69 23.75
N ASN A 417 -34.80 11.47 24.95
CA ASN A 417 -34.16 10.78 26.07
C ASN A 417 -34.46 9.25 25.98
N ALA A 418 -33.81 8.46 26.85
CA ALA A 418 -33.97 7.01 26.91
C ALA A 418 -35.40 6.53 27.16
N ASP A 419 -36.25 7.35 27.76
CA ASP A 419 -37.68 7.09 28.06
C ASP A 419 -38.63 7.57 26.95
N GLY A 420 -38.09 8.16 25.88
CA GLY A 420 -38.86 8.71 24.77
C GLY A 420 -39.35 10.15 24.98
N SER A 421 -39.08 10.78 26.13
CA SER A 421 -39.31 12.20 26.33
C SER A 421 -38.36 13.07 25.51
N ASP A 422 -38.76 14.34 25.30
CA ASP A 422 -37.91 15.29 24.56
C ASP A 422 -36.59 15.54 25.29
N TYR A 423 -35.48 15.52 24.52
CA TYR A 423 -34.16 15.83 25.01
C TYR A 423 -34.01 17.32 25.29
N VAL A 424 -33.29 17.67 26.35
CA VAL A 424 -32.98 19.06 26.71
C VAL A 424 -31.49 19.31 26.48
N ASP A 425 -31.16 20.25 25.61
CA ASP A 425 -29.78 20.63 25.31
C ASP A 425 -29.05 21.03 26.60
N GLY A 426 -27.80 20.54 26.77
CA GLY A 426 -27.00 20.80 27.96
C GLY A 426 -27.40 20.02 29.21
N SER A 427 -28.30 19.04 29.10
CA SER A 427 -28.71 18.19 30.24
C SER A 427 -27.60 17.28 30.76
N GLY A 428 -26.59 17.01 29.94
CA GLY A 428 -25.52 16.05 30.22
C GLY A 428 -25.93 14.58 29.96
N GLU A 429 -27.15 14.37 29.49
CA GLU A 429 -27.67 13.03 29.12
C GLU A 429 -27.28 12.69 27.67
N ILE A 430 -27.45 11.44 27.27
CA ILE A 430 -27.22 10.97 25.89
C ILE A 430 -28.49 11.20 25.06
N ARG A 431 -28.31 11.67 23.81
CA ARG A 431 -29.40 11.78 22.83
C ARG A 431 -29.80 10.43 22.29
N TYR A 432 -31.07 10.31 21.97
CA TYR A 432 -31.65 9.14 21.30
C TYR A 432 -32.42 9.59 20.05
N LYS A 433 -32.47 8.67 19.07
CA LYS A 433 -33.28 8.78 17.85
C LYS A 433 -34.27 7.64 17.77
N LYS A 434 -35.51 7.90 17.34
CA LYS A 434 -36.45 6.85 16.95
C LYS A 434 -35.98 6.23 15.63
N VAL A 435 -35.85 4.90 15.64
CA VAL A 435 -35.34 4.15 14.47
C VAL A 435 -36.29 3.03 14.09
N THR A 436 -36.26 2.59 12.86
CA THR A 436 -36.91 1.39 12.35
C THR A 436 -36.19 0.14 12.83
N GLU A 437 -36.85 -1.04 12.71
CA GLU A 437 -36.19 -2.33 12.99
C GLU A 437 -34.96 -2.57 12.11
N VAL A 438 -34.98 -2.08 10.86
CA VAL A 438 -33.86 -2.22 9.93
C VAL A 438 -32.68 -1.36 10.41
N GLU A 439 -32.90 -0.10 10.75
CA GLU A 439 -31.87 0.82 11.27
C GLU A 439 -31.34 0.36 12.65
N ALA A 440 -32.21 -0.20 13.49
CA ALA A 440 -31.81 -0.75 14.78
C ALA A 440 -30.83 -1.92 14.62
N GLY A 441 -31.05 -2.76 13.63
CA GLY A 441 -30.18 -3.89 13.29
C GLY A 441 -29.79 -4.73 14.52
N THR A 442 -28.50 -5.05 14.63
CA THR A 442 -27.93 -5.81 15.77
C THR A 442 -27.29 -4.90 16.83
N TYR A 443 -27.52 -3.58 16.77
CA TYR A 443 -26.87 -2.64 17.68
C TYR A 443 -27.34 -2.83 19.12
N ALA A 444 -26.43 -3.25 20.00
CA ALA A 444 -26.75 -3.77 21.33
C ALA A 444 -27.28 -2.73 22.34
N HIS A 445 -27.06 -1.43 22.09
CA HIS A 445 -27.49 -0.35 22.98
C HIS A 445 -28.92 0.15 22.74
N ASN A 446 -29.61 -0.36 21.71
CA ASN A 446 -31.00 0.02 21.43
C ASN A 446 -31.93 -0.25 22.62
N VAL A 447 -32.87 0.67 22.86
CA VAL A 447 -33.91 0.57 23.89
C VAL A 447 -35.26 0.44 23.21
N THR A 448 -36.06 -0.57 23.60
CA THR A 448 -37.43 -0.71 23.12
C THR A 448 -38.39 -0.27 24.20
N LEU A 449 -39.22 0.73 23.90
CA LEU A 449 -40.27 1.24 24.80
C LEU A 449 -41.45 0.28 24.86
N ALA A 450 -42.32 0.46 25.85
CA ALA A 450 -43.49 -0.38 26.07
C ALA A 450 -44.51 -0.40 24.92
N ASP A 451 -44.52 0.65 24.09
CA ASP A 451 -45.36 0.77 22.88
C ASP A 451 -44.71 0.18 21.62
N GLY A 452 -43.52 -0.40 21.74
CA GLY A 452 -42.75 -0.99 20.64
C GLY A 452 -41.82 -0.01 19.90
N THR A 453 -41.81 1.26 20.28
CA THR A 453 -40.85 2.24 19.69
C THR A 453 -39.41 1.85 20.03
N ILE A 454 -38.54 1.80 19.03
CA ILE A 454 -37.11 1.54 19.21
C ILE A 454 -36.38 2.89 19.24
N LEU A 455 -35.60 3.08 20.28
CA LEU A 455 -34.73 4.24 20.48
C LEU A 455 -33.25 3.83 20.37
N MET A 456 -32.52 4.42 19.47
CA MET A 456 -31.07 4.25 19.33
C MET A 456 -30.36 5.35 20.13
N PRO A 457 -29.49 5.01 21.10
CA PRO A 457 -28.67 6.03 21.78
C PRO A 457 -27.51 6.50 20.88
N LEU A 458 -27.11 7.76 21.04
CA LEU A 458 -25.95 8.33 20.36
C LEU A 458 -24.66 7.91 21.09
N ILE A 459 -24.39 6.60 21.05
CA ILE A 459 -23.18 5.98 21.60
C ILE A 459 -22.40 5.36 20.46
N ILE A 460 -21.16 5.78 20.25
CA ILE A 460 -20.29 5.23 19.21
C ILE A 460 -19.26 4.30 19.87
N GLU A 461 -19.26 3.04 19.49
CA GLU A 461 -18.20 2.10 19.85
C GLU A 461 -17.03 2.29 18.88
N TRP A 462 -15.90 2.72 19.41
CA TRP A 462 -14.68 3.00 18.67
C TRP A 462 -13.61 1.96 18.98
N SER A 463 -13.11 1.26 17.95
CA SER A 463 -11.94 0.39 18.03
C SER A 463 -10.66 1.14 17.66
N SER A 464 -9.66 1.06 18.52
CA SER A 464 -8.35 1.69 18.33
C SER A 464 -7.22 0.73 18.67
N SER A 465 -6.05 0.91 18.03
CA SER A 465 -4.86 0.12 18.33
C SER A 465 -4.14 0.64 19.59
N GLU A 466 -3.54 -0.31 20.32
CA GLU A 466 -2.67 0.00 21.47
C GLU A 466 -1.38 0.70 21.03
N ASN A 467 -0.79 1.51 21.91
CA ASN A 467 0.45 2.24 21.68
C ASN A 467 0.44 3.14 20.41
N ASN A 468 -0.71 3.72 20.11
CA ASN A 468 -0.91 4.54 18.92
C ASN A 468 -1.15 6.02 19.32
N PRO A 469 -0.20 6.93 19.02
CA PRO A 469 -0.31 8.35 19.38
C PRO A 469 -1.54 9.05 18.80
N VAL A 470 -1.98 8.66 17.60
CA VAL A 470 -3.20 9.17 16.97
C VAL A 470 -4.42 8.79 17.81
N SER A 471 -4.50 7.52 18.27
CA SER A 471 -5.58 7.06 19.14
C SER A 471 -5.61 7.79 20.48
N GLU A 472 -4.45 8.02 21.08
CA GLU A 472 -4.33 8.74 22.36
C GLU A 472 -4.81 10.20 22.21
N LEU A 473 -4.39 10.89 21.17
CA LEU A 473 -4.78 12.26 20.90
C LEU A 473 -6.28 12.39 20.58
N LEU A 474 -6.83 11.50 19.76
CA LEU A 474 -8.28 11.44 19.48
C LEU A 474 -9.10 11.16 20.74
N ASN A 475 -8.60 10.33 21.64
CA ASN A 475 -9.29 10.05 22.88
C ASN A 475 -9.41 11.33 23.74
N VAL A 476 -8.33 12.10 23.83
CA VAL A 476 -8.34 13.35 24.60
C VAL A 476 -9.20 14.44 23.95
N MET A 477 -9.02 14.66 22.63
CA MET A 477 -9.64 15.79 21.93
C MET A 477 -11.11 15.54 21.56
N LEU A 478 -11.50 14.28 21.34
CA LEU A 478 -12.84 13.93 20.88
C LEU A 478 -13.61 13.06 21.90
N ALA A 479 -13.14 11.84 22.21
CA ALA A 479 -13.93 10.89 22.99
C ALA A 479 -14.15 11.35 24.44
N GLN A 480 -13.17 11.98 25.07
CA GLN A 480 -13.24 12.59 26.40
C GLN A 480 -13.50 14.11 26.37
N GLY A 481 -13.66 14.68 25.17
CA GLY A 481 -13.93 16.09 24.98
C GLY A 481 -15.26 16.51 25.61
N THR A 482 -15.28 17.64 26.32
CA THR A 482 -16.51 18.18 26.95
C THR A 482 -17.57 18.52 25.91
N GLN A 483 -17.16 19.00 24.74
CA GLN A 483 -18.04 19.31 23.60
C GLN A 483 -18.81 18.09 23.10
N THR A 484 -18.19 16.89 23.11
CA THR A 484 -18.84 15.62 22.73
C THR A 484 -19.95 15.26 23.72
N ALA A 485 -19.68 15.37 25.02
CA ALA A 485 -20.67 15.13 26.05
C ALA A 485 -21.80 16.20 26.05
N GLU A 486 -21.46 17.48 25.84
CA GLU A 486 -22.43 18.58 25.73
C GLU A 486 -23.34 18.44 24.50
N ALA A 487 -22.83 17.89 23.40
CA ALA A 487 -23.65 17.51 22.24
C ALA A 487 -24.57 16.31 22.49
N GLY A 488 -24.50 15.67 23.67
CA GLY A 488 -25.27 14.48 24.01
C GLY A 488 -24.78 13.21 23.33
N MET A 489 -23.52 13.18 22.92
CA MET A 489 -22.84 12.05 22.29
C MET A 489 -21.88 11.37 23.27
N LYS A 490 -21.74 10.07 23.15
CA LYS A 490 -20.72 9.30 23.86
C LYS A 490 -19.92 8.45 22.89
N ILE A 491 -18.59 8.52 22.99
CA ILE A 491 -17.68 7.70 22.22
C ILE A 491 -16.89 6.80 23.19
N ASN A 492 -17.08 5.49 23.07
CA ASN A 492 -16.40 4.50 23.90
C ASN A 492 -15.18 3.97 23.15
N GLN A 493 -13.98 4.32 23.62
CA GLN A 493 -12.74 3.77 23.08
C GLN A 493 -12.53 2.33 23.56
N ASN A 494 -12.29 1.42 22.63
CA ASN A 494 -11.96 0.02 22.87
C ASN A 494 -10.56 -0.24 22.29
N VAL A 495 -9.55 -0.33 23.17
CA VAL A 495 -8.15 -0.50 22.79
C VAL A 495 -7.84 -1.98 22.61
N MET A 496 -7.19 -2.34 21.51
CA MET A 496 -6.80 -3.72 21.19
C MET A 496 -5.55 -3.77 20.33
N THR A 497 -5.03 -4.95 20.05
CA THR A 497 -3.93 -5.10 19.08
C THR A 497 -4.40 -4.70 17.68
N PHE A 498 -3.47 -4.21 16.86
CA PHE A 498 -3.81 -3.80 15.49
C PHE A 498 -4.39 -4.96 14.66
N THR A 499 -3.88 -6.18 14.85
CA THR A 499 -4.43 -7.38 14.19
C THR A 499 -5.89 -7.65 14.58
N GLU A 500 -6.22 -7.54 15.86
CA GLU A 500 -7.60 -7.73 16.31
C GLU A 500 -8.54 -6.63 15.81
N LEU A 501 -8.07 -5.38 15.79
CA LEU A 501 -8.77 -4.25 15.19
C LEU A 501 -9.13 -4.54 13.73
N LEU A 502 -8.16 -4.99 12.93
CA LEU A 502 -8.38 -5.32 11.52
C LEU A 502 -9.38 -6.46 11.34
N ASN A 503 -9.36 -7.50 12.18
CA ASN A 503 -10.35 -8.58 12.12
C ASN A 503 -11.78 -8.06 12.29
N TYR A 504 -12.03 -7.12 13.21
CA TYR A 504 -13.32 -6.46 13.38
C TYR A 504 -13.64 -5.52 12.20
N TYR A 505 -12.66 -4.78 11.70
CA TYR A 505 -12.84 -3.85 10.58
C TYR A 505 -13.24 -4.59 9.29
N TYR A 506 -12.55 -5.69 8.98
CA TYR A 506 -12.86 -6.55 7.84
C TYR A 506 -14.09 -7.42 8.05
N ARG A 507 -14.57 -7.56 9.28
CA ARG A 507 -15.60 -8.54 9.68
C ARG A 507 -15.20 -9.95 9.27
N ASP A 508 -13.95 -10.32 9.50
CA ASP A 508 -13.35 -11.56 9.01
C ASP A 508 -13.78 -12.79 9.85
N ALA A 509 -14.83 -13.46 9.40
CA ALA A 509 -15.32 -14.70 10.00
C ALA A 509 -14.27 -15.83 10.03
N SER A 510 -13.26 -15.81 9.16
CA SER A 510 -12.23 -16.85 9.12
C SER A 510 -11.32 -16.82 10.35
N GLN A 511 -11.22 -15.65 11.01
CA GLN A 511 -10.46 -15.46 12.25
C GLN A 511 -11.31 -15.72 13.51
N GLY A 512 -12.62 -15.95 13.36
CA GLY A 512 -13.56 -16.28 14.41
C GLY A 512 -14.93 -15.64 14.25
N ASP A 513 -15.99 -16.36 14.61
CA ASP A 513 -17.39 -15.94 14.43
C ASP A 513 -17.70 -14.58 15.06
N LYS A 514 -17.02 -14.20 16.14
CA LYS A 514 -17.21 -12.91 16.81
C LYS A 514 -16.90 -11.72 15.89
N TYR A 515 -15.97 -11.87 14.96
CA TYR A 515 -15.56 -10.80 14.06
C TYR A 515 -16.58 -10.55 12.94
N ALA A 516 -17.35 -11.56 12.54
CA ALA A 516 -18.40 -11.42 11.54
C ALA A 516 -19.57 -10.53 12.02
N VAL A 517 -19.70 -10.34 13.34
CA VAL A 517 -20.79 -9.54 13.92
C VAL A 517 -20.37 -8.08 13.98
N PRO A 518 -21.16 -7.13 13.40
CA PRO A 518 -20.90 -5.70 13.54
C PRO A 518 -20.83 -5.30 15.01
N THR A 519 -19.73 -4.73 15.45
CA THR A 519 -19.46 -4.41 16.86
C THR A 519 -19.03 -2.96 17.06
N TYR A 520 -18.18 -2.45 16.16
CA TYR A 520 -17.64 -1.11 16.24
C TYR A 520 -18.12 -0.27 15.06
N GLY A 521 -18.54 0.97 15.33
CA GLY A 521 -18.97 1.92 14.31
C GLY A 521 -17.83 2.82 13.82
N MET A 522 -16.72 2.92 14.56
CA MET A 522 -15.63 3.83 14.27
C MET A 522 -14.26 3.15 14.48
N PHE A 523 -13.30 3.49 13.60
CA PHE A 523 -11.90 3.04 13.65
C PHE A 523 -10.98 4.20 13.30
N ASN A 524 -9.79 4.30 13.89
CA ASN A 524 -8.75 5.19 13.35
C ASN A 524 -7.71 4.38 12.60
N LEU A 525 -7.50 4.76 11.36
CA LEU A 525 -6.64 4.08 10.39
C LEU A 525 -5.85 5.11 9.58
N ALA A 526 -5.03 4.62 8.68
CA ALA A 526 -4.31 5.43 7.72
C ALA A 526 -4.21 4.68 6.39
N SER A 527 -4.11 5.42 5.28
CA SER A 527 -3.98 4.87 3.95
C SER A 527 -2.92 5.61 3.15
N ASN A 528 -2.32 4.91 2.19
CA ASN A 528 -1.53 5.50 1.12
C ASN A 528 -2.11 5.02 -0.21
N PHE A 529 -2.15 5.91 -1.19
CA PHE A 529 -2.58 5.60 -2.55
C PHE A 529 -1.40 5.08 -3.37
N THR A 530 -1.71 4.29 -4.38
CA THR A 530 -0.76 3.86 -5.41
C THR A 530 -0.80 4.83 -6.60
N PRO A 531 0.17 4.80 -7.51
CA PRO A 531 0.14 5.60 -8.73
C PRO A 531 -1.16 5.47 -9.53
N ALA A 532 -1.73 4.26 -9.58
CA ALA A 532 -3.08 4.06 -10.09
C ALA A 532 -4.10 4.38 -8.99
N TYR A 533 -4.61 5.61 -9.00
CA TYR A 533 -5.70 6.00 -8.10
C TYR A 533 -7.01 5.39 -8.60
N ASP A 534 -7.23 4.13 -8.25
CA ASP A 534 -8.44 3.37 -8.56
C ASP A 534 -9.19 3.10 -7.26
N GLN A 535 -10.38 3.68 -7.12
CA GLN A 535 -11.23 3.54 -5.94
C GLN A 535 -12.51 2.74 -6.25
N SER A 536 -12.60 2.13 -7.43
CA SER A 536 -13.77 1.38 -7.86
C SER A 536 -14.09 0.17 -6.97
N TYR A 537 -13.08 -0.45 -6.39
CA TYR A 537 -13.23 -1.57 -5.46
C TYR A 537 -13.62 -1.12 -4.04
N GLU A 538 -13.21 0.08 -3.63
CA GLU A 538 -13.47 0.61 -2.27
C GLU A 538 -14.93 0.98 -2.07
N TRP A 539 -15.62 1.40 -3.14
CA TRP A 539 -17.02 1.87 -3.08
C TRP A 539 -17.97 0.99 -3.90
N THR A 540 -17.54 -0.22 -4.25
CA THR A 540 -18.31 -1.15 -5.09
C THR A 540 -19.62 -1.59 -4.45
N LEU A 541 -20.66 -1.75 -5.28
CA LEU A 541 -21.93 -2.38 -4.93
C LEU A 541 -22.02 -3.84 -5.42
N ASP A 542 -21.00 -4.35 -6.11
CA ASP A 542 -20.97 -5.75 -6.56
C ASP A 542 -20.98 -6.69 -5.33
N PRO A 543 -22.04 -7.53 -5.18
CA PRO A 543 -22.20 -8.36 -3.99
C PRO A 543 -21.08 -9.42 -3.84
N ASP A 544 -20.48 -9.86 -4.93
CA ASP A 544 -19.38 -10.85 -4.88
C ASP A 544 -18.10 -10.17 -4.38
N MET A 545 -17.84 -8.94 -4.80
CA MET A 545 -16.72 -8.15 -4.28
C MET A 545 -16.92 -7.77 -2.81
N VAL A 546 -18.13 -7.31 -2.45
CA VAL A 546 -18.46 -7.00 -1.04
C VAL A 546 -18.30 -8.24 -0.15
N ALA A 547 -18.71 -9.43 -0.62
CA ALA A 547 -18.51 -10.69 0.10
C ALA A 547 -17.04 -11.09 0.25
N GLN A 548 -16.18 -10.64 -0.65
CA GLN A 548 -14.71 -10.81 -0.58
C GLN A 548 -14.02 -9.80 0.34
N GLY A 549 -14.76 -8.86 0.93
CA GLY A 549 -14.24 -7.88 1.87
C GLY A 549 -13.90 -6.51 1.28
N TYR A 550 -14.39 -6.19 0.09
CA TYR A 550 -14.35 -4.83 -0.47
C TYR A 550 -15.48 -3.96 0.08
N ASN A 551 -15.46 -2.66 -0.18
CA ASN A 551 -16.35 -1.65 0.41
C ASN A 551 -16.35 -1.72 1.96
N LEU A 552 -15.18 -1.54 2.54
CA LEU A 552 -14.95 -1.70 3.98
C LEU A 552 -15.71 -0.71 4.85
N ASN A 553 -16.07 0.46 4.32
CA ASN A 553 -16.94 1.42 5.00
C ASN A 553 -18.43 0.99 5.03
N ARG A 554 -18.81 -0.02 4.25
CA ARG A 554 -20.20 -0.47 4.09
C ARG A 554 -21.14 0.69 3.68
N LEU A 555 -20.62 1.62 2.89
CA LEU A 555 -21.41 2.70 2.30
C LEU A 555 -21.96 2.23 0.95
N TYR A 556 -23.23 1.89 0.92
CA TYR A 556 -23.92 1.39 -0.28
C TYR A 556 -24.60 2.55 -1.01
N ASN A 557 -23.85 3.26 -1.88
CA ASN A 557 -24.31 4.42 -2.61
C ASN A 557 -24.08 4.25 -4.12
N GLU A 558 -25.18 4.21 -4.91
CA GLU A 558 -25.13 4.00 -6.36
C GLU A 558 -24.35 5.10 -7.12
N ALA A 559 -24.43 6.35 -6.66
CA ALA A 559 -23.72 7.45 -7.30
C ALA A 559 -22.19 7.36 -7.03
N MET A 560 -21.80 6.92 -5.84
CA MET A 560 -20.41 6.71 -5.48
C MET A 560 -19.79 5.59 -6.31
N ASP A 561 -20.44 4.43 -6.37
CA ASP A 561 -20.03 3.29 -7.22
C ASP A 561 -19.92 3.72 -8.69
N ALA A 562 -20.94 4.39 -9.23
CA ALA A 562 -20.91 4.86 -10.61
C ALA A 562 -19.79 5.87 -10.89
N LEU A 563 -19.52 6.81 -9.97
CA LEU A 563 -18.44 7.79 -10.12
C LEU A 563 -17.07 7.13 -10.15
N THR A 564 -16.81 6.23 -9.21
CA THR A 564 -15.50 5.55 -9.12
C THR A 564 -15.28 4.58 -10.27
N MET A 565 -16.32 3.85 -10.70
CA MET A 565 -16.26 3.00 -11.89
C MET A 565 -16.03 3.83 -13.16
N ASN A 566 -16.78 4.93 -13.37
CA ASN A 566 -16.60 5.76 -14.54
C ASN A 566 -15.25 6.49 -14.57
N MET A 567 -14.70 6.85 -13.40
CA MET A 567 -13.39 7.50 -13.30
C MET A 567 -12.28 6.64 -13.92
N VAL A 568 -12.31 5.33 -13.74
CA VAL A 568 -11.23 4.44 -14.20
C VAL A 568 -11.63 3.55 -15.38
N TYR A 569 -12.87 3.04 -15.43
CA TYR A 569 -13.37 2.15 -16.51
C TYR A 569 -14.25 2.84 -17.54
N GLY A 570 -14.56 4.12 -17.36
CA GLY A 570 -15.32 4.94 -18.32
C GLY A 570 -14.47 5.94 -19.12
N VAL A 571 -13.14 5.93 -18.91
CA VAL A 571 -12.23 6.95 -19.47
C VAL A 571 -11.05 6.27 -20.16
N ASP A 572 -10.76 6.69 -21.38
CA ASP A 572 -9.54 6.32 -22.08
C ASP A 572 -8.32 7.02 -21.45
N SER A 573 -7.18 6.34 -21.36
CA SER A 573 -5.94 6.83 -20.74
C SER A 573 -5.42 8.16 -21.29
N SER A 574 -5.83 8.53 -22.52
CA SER A 574 -5.48 9.83 -23.14
C SER A 574 -6.38 10.99 -22.68
N ASN A 575 -7.48 10.74 -21.94
CA ASN A 575 -8.48 11.77 -21.60
C ASN A 575 -8.41 12.18 -20.11
N THR A 576 -7.30 12.74 -19.69
CA THR A 576 -7.07 13.22 -18.32
C THR A 576 -8.11 14.25 -17.86
N GLN A 577 -8.63 15.09 -18.75
CA GLN A 577 -9.66 16.07 -18.40
C GLN A 577 -10.97 15.41 -17.96
N LEU A 578 -11.39 14.34 -18.62
CA LEU A 578 -12.60 13.61 -18.24
C LEU A 578 -12.36 12.83 -16.93
N TYR A 579 -11.18 12.21 -16.78
CA TYR A 579 -10.78 11.58 -15.54
C TYR A 579 -10.88 12.56 -14.36
N MET A 580 -10.28 13.75 -14.47
CA MET A 580 -10.35 14.79 -13.42
C MET A 580 -11.75 15.29 -13.15
N THR A 581 -12.64 15.27 -14.16
CA THR A 581 -14.06 15.61 -13.96
C THR A 581 -14.76 14.59 -13.05
N TYR A 582 -14.54 13.29 -13.28
CA TYR A 582 -15.06 12.23 -12.41
C TYR A 582 -14.41 12.25 -11.02
N TRP A 583 -13.08 12.45 -10.97
CA TRP A 583 -12.35 12.53 -9.70
C TRP A 583 -12.88 13.69 -8.83
N LYS A 584 -13.09 14.86 -9.39
CA LYS A 584 -13.68 16.01 -8.67
C LYS A 584 -15.11 15.71 -8.21
N GLY A 585 -15.93 15.11 -9.06
CA GLY A 585 -17.28 14.67 -8.68
C GLY A 585 -17.28 13.65 -7.54
N PHE A 586 -16.35 12.71 -7.58
CA PHE A 586 -16.14 11.74 -6.51
C PHE A 586 -15.74 12.42 -5.19
N GLN A 587 -14.77 13.35 -5.21
CA GLN A 587 -14.35 14.08 -4.00
C GLN A 587 -15.50 14.88 -3.37
N MET A 588 -16.35 15.53 -4.18
CA MET A 588 -17.53 16.27 -3.67
C MET A 588 -18.51 15.33 -2.97
N LEU A 589 -18.91 14.24 -3.61
CA LEU A 589 -19.87 13.29 -3.06
C LEU A 589 -19.31 12.58 -1.81
N TRP A 590 -18.02 12.22 -1.85
CA TRP A 590 -17.35 11.61 -0.72
C TRP A 590 -17.29 12.56 0.50
N ASN A 591 -16.98 13.83 0.26
CA ASN A 591 -16.96 14.86 1.30
C ASN A 591 -18.35 15.13 1.89
N GLU A 592 -19.41 15.08 1.05
CA GLU A 592 -20.80 15.20 1.50
C GLU A 592 -21.23 14.01 2.36
N LEU A 593 -21.00 12.77 1.90
CA LEU A 593 -21.41 11.54 2.61
C LEU A 593 -20.51 11.22 3.83
N LEU A 594 -19.33 11.73 3.82
CA LEU A 594 -18.30 11.64 4.87
C LEU A 594 -18.15 10.22 5.48
N PRO A 595 -17.86 9.18 4.68
CA PRO A 595 -17.67 7.83 5.20
C PRO A 595 -16.40 7.69 6.06
N GLN A 596 -15.50 8.68 5.93
CA GLN A 596 -14.28 8.82 6.70
C GLN A 596 -14.06 10.29 7.01
N ILE A 597 -13.49 10.61 8.16
CA ILE A 597 -13.02 11.96 8.48
C ILE A 597 -11.51 11.96 8.27
N PRO A 598 -10.99 12.65 7.23
CA PRO A 598 -9.55 12.80 7.09
C PRO A 598 -9.02 13.70 8.21
N LEU A 599 -7.95 13.26 8.84
CA LEU A 599 -7.34 13.95 9.98
C LEU A 599 -6.13 14.76 9.56
N TYR A 600 -5.27 14.17 8.74
CA TYR A 600 -4.03 14.80 8.29
C TYR A 600 -3.44 14.08 7.07
N SER A 601 -2.78 14.83 6.20
CA SER A 601 -1.76 14.34 5.28
C SER A 601 -0.42 14.95 5.69
N ASN A 602 0.54 14.11 6.05
CA ASN A 602 1.81 14.56 6.62
C ASN A 602 2.94 14.59 5.58
N ILE A 603 3.95 15.38 5.85
CA ILE A 603 5.21 15.38 5.13
C ILE A 603 6.08 14.28 5.72
N TYR A 604 6.78 13.56 4.86
CA TYR A 604 7.78 12.57 5.22
C TYR A 604 9.18 13.11 4.97
N ILE A 605 10.16 12.65 5.74
CA ILE A 605 11.57 12.90 5.43
C ILE A 605 12.35 11.58 5.39
N THR A 606 13.36 11.56 4.56
CA THR A 606 14.39 10.50 4.54
C THR A 606 15.73 11.11 4.86
N VAL A 607 16.43 10.52 5.83
CA VAL A 607 17.75 10.97 6.30
C VAL A 607 18.84 10.12 5.64
N TYR A 608 19.83 10.78 5.07
CA TYR A 608 20.93 10.12 4.36
C TYR A 608 22.27 10.80 4.65
N PRO A 609 23.43 10.15 4.39
CA PRO A 609 24.73 10.75 4.67
C PRO A 609 24.99 11.94 3.75
N ASP A 610 25.60 13.00 4.25
CA ASP A 610 25.86 14.28 3.57
C ASP A 610 26.78 14.15 2.33
N TRP A 611 27.49 13.03 2.19
CA TRP A 611 28.26 12.73 0.98
C TRP A 611 27.43 12.13 -0.18
N LEU A 612 26.14 11.83 0.05
CA LEU A 612 25.23 11.32 -0.98
C LEU A 612 24.62 12.52 -1.72
N GLU A 613 25.02 12.75 -2.96
CA GLU A 613 24.52 13.82 -3.80
C GLU A 613 23.45 13.32 -4.79
N ASN A 614 22.60 14.24 -5.27
CA ASN A 614 21.57 13.97 -6.28
C ASN A 614 20.49 12.94 -5.85
N TYR A 615 20.35 12.69 -4.55
CA TYR A 615 19.27 11.85 -4.04
C TYR A 615 17.98 12.65 -3.95
N THR A 616 16.93 12.19 -4.64
CA THR A 616 15.58 12.76 -4.61
C THR A 616 14.56 11.65 -4.42
N GLN A 617 13.57 11.88 -3.59
CA GLN A 617 12.53 10.88 -3.27
C GLN A 617 11.17 11.57 -3.20
N ASP A 618 10.11 10.84 -3.56
CA ASP A 618 8.73 11.20 -3.28
C ASP A 618 7.89 9.95 -2.98
N SER A 619 6.58 10.11 -2.83
CA SER A 619 5.68 9.01 -2.48
C SER A 619 5.57 7.90 -3.54
N PHE A 620 5.98 8.14 -4.77
CA PHE A 620 5.96 7.19 -5.89
C PHE A 620 7.34 6.94 -6.49
N TRP A 621 8.35 7.63 -5.97
CA TRP A 621 9.75 7.50 -6.33
C TRP A 621 10.55 7.16 -5.08
N GLU A 622 10.45 5.88 -4.71
CA GLU A 622 11.01 5.34 -3.48
C GLU A 622 12.52 5.11 -3.58
N PHE A 623 13.14 4.67 -2.50
CA PHE A 623 14.58 4.43 -2.39
C PHE A 623 15.17 3.67 -3.59
N GLN A 624 14.52 2.61 -4.05
CA GLN A 624 15.03 1.74 -5.12
C GLN A 624 15.11 2.43 -6.48
N GLN A 625 14.30 3.45 -6.75
CA GLN A 625 14.41 4.28 -7.93
C GLN A 625 15.38 5.44 -7.70
N ALA A 626 15.28 6.12 -6.57
CA ALA A 626 16.06 7.31 -6.22
C ALA A 626 17.56 7.04 -6.13
N ILE A 627 17.97 5.88 -5.60
CA ILE A 627 19.38 5.51 -5.43
C ILE A 627 20.14 5.35 -6.75
N LEU A 628 19.44 5.12 -7.86
CA LEU A 628 20.05 5.03 -9.19
C LEU A 628 20.65 6.37 -9.66
N TYR A 629 20.07 7.47 -9.20
CA TYR A 629 20.49 8.84 -9.57
C TYR A 629 21.49 9.42 -8.58
N ALA A 630 21.57 8.84 -7.39
CA ALA A 630 22.48 9.31 -6.35
C ALA A 630 23.95 9.07 -6.72
N THR A 631 24.80 9.99 -6.30
CA THR A 631 26.25 9.96 -6.54
C THR A 631 27.02 10.19 -5.24
N VAL A 632 28.28 9.79 -5.23
CA VAL A 632 29.19 10.06 -4.12
C VAL A 632 29.87 11.41 -4.35
N ALA A 633 29.74 12.35 -3.39
CA ALA A 633 30.45 13.62 -3.41
C ALA A 633 31.97 13.42 -3.62
N GLU A 634 32.63 14.28 -4.40
CA GLU A 634 34.08 14.20 -4.67
C GLU A 634 34.96 14.43 -3.41
#